data_9122a3353807fe94a525e72b8a793f13
#
_entry.id   9122a3353807fe94a525e72b8a793f13
#
_cell.length_a   1.000
_cell.length_b   1.000
_cell.length_c   1.000
_cell.angle_alpha   90.00
_cell.angle_beta   90.00
_cell.angle_gamma   90.00
#
_symmetry.space_group_name_H-M   'P 1'
#
loop_
_entity.id
_entity.type
_entity.pdbx_description
1 polymer ?
#
loop_
_entity_poly.entity_id
_entity_poly.type
_entity_poly.pdbx_seq_one_letter_code
_entity_poly.pdbx_strand_id
1 'polypeptide(L)'
;LAFPPWQNPFGGHQQVCKNRIIAAFPYIHLLPVPVYRTLLRLAGENPLTVENLLEVKETGLSAERFEKYIRASAYKVLKRQFFLINPNYEGKFGLKPVRQCRLIARIPVLRNFLSTSVCYILTPG
;
A
#
# COMPACT_ATOMS: atom_id res chain seq x y z
N LEU A 1 -11.05 8.76 6.30
CA LEU A 1 -9.75 8.10 6.44
C LEU A 1 -9.35 7.46 5.12
N ALA A 2 -8.10 7.67 4.71
CA ALA A 2 -7.57 7.09 3.48
C ALA A 2 -6.16 6.56 3.72
N PHE A 3 -5.82 5.45 3.07
CA PHE A 3 -4.48 4.88 3.10
C PHE A 3 -4.21 4.05 1.84
N PRO A 4 -2.94 3.90 1.41
CA PRO A 4 -2.60 2.95 0.37
C PRO A 4 -2.59 1.53 0.94
N PRO A 5 -3.28 0.56 0.31
CA PRO A 5 -3.12 -0.83 0.70
C PRO A 5 -1.64 -1.25 0.58
N TRP A 6 -1.11 -1.96 1.56
CA TRP A 6 0.31 -2.34 1.56
C TRP A 6 0.72 -3.14 0.32
N GLN A 7 -0.17 -3.93 -0.23
CA GLN A 7 0.09 -4.77 -1.40
C GLN A 7 0.09 -4.02 -2.73
N ASN A 8 -0.17 -2.70 -2.77
CA ASN A 8 -0.11 -1.95 -4.01
C ASN A 8 1.31 -1.95 -4.60
N PRO A 9 1.50 -1.61 -5.89
CA PRO A 9 2.81 -1.73 -6.55
C PRO A 9 3.98 -1.10 -5.79
N PHE A 10 3.74 -0.05 -5.04
CA PHE A 10 4.76 0.70 -4.30
C PHE A 10 4.44 0.80 -2.79
N GLY A 11 3.66 -0.13 -2.27
CA GLY A 11 3.22 -0.15 -0.87
C GLY A 11 4.32 -0.38 0.15
N GLY A 12 5.50 -0.83 -0.28
CA GLY A 12 6.67 -1.03 0.56
C GLY A 12 7.49 0.22 0.82
N HIS A 13 7.09 1.37 0.29
CA HIS A 13 7.82 2.64 0.40
C HIS A 13 9.25 2.61 -0.18
N GLN A 14 9.52 1.70 -1.11
CA GLN A 14 10.84 1.52 -1.72
C GLN A 14 11.34 2.73 -2.51
N GLN A 15 10.50 3.74 -2.77
CA GLN A 15 10.91 4.99 -3.42
C GLN A 15 11.99 5.76 -2.63
N VAL A 16 12.14 5.49 -1.33
CA VAL A 16 13.21 6.07 -0.50
C VAL A 16 14.59 5.48 -0.80
N CYS A 17 14.65 4.36 -1.54
CA CYS A 17 15.91 3.71 -1.90
C CYS A 17 16.75 4.60 -2.80
N LYS A 18 18.08 4.59 -2.58
CA LYS A 18 19.05 5.29 -3.43
C LYS A 18 19.18 4.60 -4.78
N ASN A 19 19.07 3.28 -4.83
CA ASN A 19 19.08 2.52 -6.08
C ASN A 19 17.77 2.75 -6.82
N ARG A 20 17.86 3.40 -7.98
CA ARG A 20 16.69 3.79 -8.77
C ARG A 20 15.93 2.60 -9.37
N ILE A 21 16.63 1.50 -9.64
CA ILE A 21 16.01 0.27 -10.16
C ILE A 21 15.09 -0.32 -9.08
N ILE A 22 15.60 -0.45 -7.86
CA ILE A 22 14.81 -0.92 -6.71
C ILE A 22 13.63 0.02 -6.44
N ALA A 23 13.87 1.34 -6.45
CA ALA A 23 12.85 2.35 -6.17
C ALA A 23 11.70 2.31 -7.19
N ALA A 24 11.99 1.98 -8.43
CA ALA A 24 11.02 1.95 -9.53
C ALA A 24 10.39 0.56 -9.76
N PHE A 25 10.90 -0.50 -9.14
CA PHE A 25 10.42 -1.86 -9.39
C PHE A 25 9.14 -2.15 -8.58
N PRO A 26 7.99 -2.35 -9.25
CA PRO A 26 6.72 -2.59 -8.54
C PRO A 26 6.72 -3.96 -7.84
N TYR A 27 6.01 -4.04 -6.72
CA TYR A 27 5.80 -5.27 -5.95
C TYR A 27 7.04 -5.91 -5.32
N ILE A 28 8.19 -5.25 -5.36
CA ILE A 28 9.45 -5.81 -4.81
C ILE A 28 9.35 -6.11 -3.31
N HIS A 29 8.57 -5.33 -2.58
CA HIS A 29 8.36 -5.49 -1.14
C HIS A 29 7.56 -6.77 -0.78
N LEU A 30 6.94 -7.43 -1.75
CA LEU A 30 6.19 -8.67 -1.55
C LEU A 30 7.11 -9.91 -1.46
N LEU A 31 8.39 -9.77 -1.81
CA LEU A 31 9.36 -10.84 -1.70
C LEU A 31 9.50 -11.30 -0.23
N PRO A 32 9.81 -12.59 0.02
CA PRO A 32 10.10 -13.06 1.37
C PRO A 32 11.19 -12.24 2.05
N VAL A 33 11.09 -12.04 3.36
CA VAL A 33 12.02 -11.18 4.12
C VAL A 33 13.50 -11.47 3.84
N PRO A 34 14.00 -12.73 3.86
CA PRO A 34 15.41 -13.00 3.58
C PRO A 34 15.83 -12.55 2.17
N VAL A 35 14.98 -12.77 1.16
CA VAL A 35 15.24 -12.38 -0.23
C VAL A 35 15.23 -10.87 -0.36
N TYR A 36 14.23 -10.23 0.19
CA TYR A 36 14.08 -8.77 0.14
C TYR A 36 15.25 -8.06 0.84
N ARG A 37 15.63 -8.53 2.03
CA ARG A 37 16.78 -8.02 2.77
C ARG A 37 18.07 -8.15 1.99
N THR A 38 18.34 -9.33 1.43
CA THR A 38 19.55 -9.60 0.62
C THR A 38 19.59 -8.68 -0.60
N LEU A 39 18.47 -8.52 -1.30
CA LEU A 39 18.37 -7.67 -2.47
C LEU A 39 18.66 -6.19 -2.13
N LEU A 40 18.11 -5.68 -1.04
CA LEU A 40 18.37 -4.31 -0.59
C LEU A 40 19.85 -4.11 -0.22
N ARG A 41 20.46 -5.08 0.45
CA ARG A 41 21.89 -5.02 0.80
C ARG A 41 22.79 -5.05 -0.44
N LEU A 42 22.49 -5.93 -1.39
CA LEU A 42 23.23 -6.02 -2.66
C LEU A 42 23.09 -4.74 -3.51
N ALA A 43 21.95 -4.05 -3.39
CA ALA A 43 21.72 -2.76 -4.04
C ALA A 43 22.50 -1.61 -3.38
N GLY A 44 23.21 -1.86 -2.28
CA GLY A 44 24.01 -0.86 -1.59
C GLY A 44 23.22 0.06 -0.67
N GLU A 45 22.02 -0.33 -0.26
CA GLU A 45 21.20 0.49 0.64
C GLU A 45 21.79 0.55 2.05
N ASN A 46 21.60 1.72 2.71
CA ASN A 46 22.02 1.93 4.09
C ASN A 46 21.31 0.92 5.03
N PRO A 47 22.03 0.31 6.03
CA PRO A 47 21.42 -0.60 6.98
C PRO A 47 20.16 -0.05 7.67
N LEU A 48 20.14 1.23 8.01
CA LEU A 48 18.95 1.87 8.59
C LEU A 48 17.76 1.89 7.62
N THR A 49 18.01 2.19 6.35
CA THR A 49 16.98 2.14 5.30
C THR A 49 16.43 0.71 5.15
N VAL A 50 17.28 -0.29 5.15
CA VAL A 50 16.87 -1.71 5.08
C VAL A 50 15.96 -2.06 6.24
N GLU A 51 16.33 -1.73 7.47
CA GLU A 51 15.50 -2.01 8.64
C GLU A 51 14.16 -1.27 8.60
N ASN A 52 14.14 -0.01 8.18
CA ASN A 52 12.91 0.77 8.03
C ASN A 52 11.96 0.16 7.01
N LEU A 53 12.48 -0.30 5.87
CA LEU A 53 11.67 -0.95 4.83
C LEU A 53 11.13 -2.31 5.27
N LEU A 54 11.90 -3.07 6.05
CA LEU A 54 11.43 -4.33 6.63
C LEU A 54 10.34 -4.10 7.67
N GLU A 55 10.44 -3.04 8.45
CA GLU A 55 9.40 -2.63 9.41
C GLU A 55 8.10 -2.26 8.69
N VAL A 56 8.16 -1.50 7.62
CA VAL A 56 6.99 -1.19 6.76
C VAL A 56 6.34 -2.47 6.24
N LYS A 57 7.15 -3.45 5.81
CA LYS A 57 6.67 -4.76 5.37
C LYS A 57 5.94 -5.51 6.48
N GLU A 58 6.49 -5.51 7.69
CA GLU A 58 5.90 -6.18 8.86
C GLU A 58 4.59 -5.54 9.31
N THR A 59 4.50 -4.22 9.24
CA THR A 59 3.33 -3.45 9.70
C THR A 59 2.32 -3.15 8.59
N GLY A 60 2.51 -3.70 7.40
CA GLY A 60 1.66 -3.44 6.24
C GLY A 60 0.16 -3.63 6.49
N LEU A 61 -0.64 -2.69 6.00
CA LEU A 61 -2.09 -2.64 6.21
C LEU A 61 -2.83 -2.92 4.91
N SER A 62 -3.65 -3.98 4.89
CA SER A 62 -4.60 -4.26 3.82
C SER A 62 -5.99 -3.73 4.18
N ALA A 63 -6.87 -3.61 3.18
CA ALA A 63 -8.26 -3.24 3.43
C ALA A 63 -8.95 -4.24 4.37
N GLU A 64 -8.71 -5.54 4.17
CA GLU A 64 -9.29 -6.62 4.99
C GLU A 64 -8.81 -6.54 6.45
N ARG A 65 -7.52 -6.29 6.65
CA ARG A 65 -6.93 -6.13 8.00
C ARG A 65 -7.50 -4.90 8.70
N PHE A 66 -7.61 -3.79 7.98
CA PHE A 66 -8.22 -2.57 8.50
C PHE A 66 -9.68 -2.81 8.91
N GLU A 67 -10.48 -3.42 8.03
CA GLU A 67 -11.89 -3.71 8.33
C GLU A 67 -12.06 -4.67 9.50
N LYS A 68 -11.13 -5.61 9.68
CA LYS A 68 -11.11 -6.47 10.86
C LYS A 68 -10.97 -5.66 12.15
N TYR A 69 -10.07 -4.67 12.16
CA TYR A 69 -9.90 -3.77 13.30
C TYR A 69 -11.12 -2.89 13.52
N ILE A 70 -11.74 -2.38 12.46
CA ILE A 70 -12.95 -1.57 12.57
C ILE A 70 -14.10 -2.40 13.17
N ARG A 71 -14.27 -3.65 12.74
CA ARG A 71 -15.31 -4.55 13.32
C ARG A 71 -15.09 -4.83 14.81
N ALA A 72 -13.85 -4.79 15.28
CA ALA A 72 -13.51 -4.95 16.71
C ALA A 72 -13.60 -3.64 17.50
N SER A 73 -13.86 -2.52 16.84
CA SER A 73 -13.96 -1.19 17.44
C SER A 73 -15.41 -0.74 17.58
N ALA A 74 -15.59 0.47 18.14
CA ALA A 74 -16.90 1.12 18.24
C ALA A 74 -17.34 1.81 16.94
N TYR A 75 -16.65 1.59 15.82
CA TYR A 75 -16.94 2.23 14.54
C TYR A 75 -17.49 1.25 13.51
N LYS A 76 -18.24 1.79 12.54
CA LYS A 76 -18.74 1.05 11.38
C LYS A 76 -18.33 1.73 10.09
N VAL A 77 -18.11 0.93 9.05
CA VAL A 77 -17.84 1.44 7.71
C VAL A 77 -19.15 1.90 7.08
N LEU A 78 -19.27 3.19 6.84
CA LEU A 78 -20.41 3.78 6.13
C LEU A 78 -20.21 3.70 4.62
N LYS A 79 -19.00 4.02 4.15
CA LYS A 79 -18.66 3.99 2.73
C LYS A 79 -17.19 3.61 2.54
N ARG A 80 -16.93 2.89 1.46
CA ARG A 80 -15.59 2.47 1.03
C ARG A 80 -15.43 2.75 -0.46
N GLN A 81 -14.29 3.33 -0.85
CA GLN A 81 -13.96 3.58 -2.25
C GLN A 81 -12.50 3.25 -2.52
N PHE A 82 -12.25 2.36 -3.46
CA PHE A 82 -10.92 2.07 -3.98
C PHE A 82 -10.60 2.98 -5.16
N PHE A 83 -9.33 3.38 -5.27
CA PHE A 83 -8.82 4.18 -6.38
C PHE A 83 -7.69 3.44 -7.10
N LEU A 84 -7.80 3.36 -8.41
CA LEU A 84 -6.71 2.90 -9.27
C LEU A 84 -5.60 3.96 -9.31
N ILE A 85 -5.98 5.23 -9.44
CA ILE A 85 -5.07 6.37 -9.33
C ILE A 85 -5.50 7.21 -8.13
N ASN A 86 -4.59 7.35 -7.17
CA ASN A 86 -4.82 8.08 -5.93
C ASN A 86 -5.14 9.56 -6.23
N PRO A 87 -6.17 10.16 -5.60
CA PRO A 87 -6.46 11.58 -5.74
C PRO A 87 -5.26 12.52 -5.47
N ASN A 88 -4.36 12.14 -4.58
CA ASN A 88 -3.15 12.91 -4.28
C ASN A 88 -2.17 12.99 -5.45
N TYR A 89 -2.27 12.10 -6.43
CA TYR A 89 -1.36 12.08 -7.59
C TYR A 89 -1.65 13.20 -8.58
N GLU A 90 -2.83 13.82 -8.54
CA GLU A 90 -3.13 14.97 -9.38
C GLU A 90 -2.19 16.15 -9.07
N GLY A 91 -1.97 16.45 -7.80
CA GLY A 91 -1.05 17.51 -7.38
C GLY A 91 0.43 17.17 -7.55
N LYS A 92 0.81 15.88 -7.48
CA LYS A 92 2.22 15.44 -7.54
C LYS A 92 2.68 15.11 -8.96
N PHE A 93 1.82 14.48 -9.76
CA PHE A 93 2.18 13.91 -11.07
C PHE A 93 1.27 14.36 -12.21
N GLY A 94 0.28 15.23 -11.95
CA GLY A 94 -0.69 15.65 -12.94
C GLY A 94 -1.66 14.56 -13.39
N LEU A 95 -1.76 13.45 -12.63
CA LEU A 95 -2.64 12.33 -12.92
C LEU A 95 -4.00 12.55 -12.28
N LYS A 96 -5.07 12.49 -13.08
CA LYS A 96 -6.44 12.60 -12.56
C LYS A 96 -6.81 11.39 -11.71
N PRO A 97 -7.59 11.58 -10.62
CA PRO A 97 -8.10 10.45 -9.84
C PRO A 97 -8.93 9.50 -10.71
N VAL A 98 -8.69 8.20 -10.58
CA VAL A 98 -9.46 7.16 -11.26
C VAL A 98 -9.94 6.17 -10.21
N ARG A 99 -11.26 5.99 -10.12
CA ARG A 99 -11.86 4.99 -9.25
C ARG A 99 -11.55 3.59 -9.77
N GLN A 100 -11.38 2.65 -8.86
CA GLN A 100 -11.17 1.25 -9.22
C GLN A 100 -12.42 0.67 -9.89
N CYS A 101 -12.20 -0.21 -10.87
CA CYS A 101 -13.27 -0.98 -11.49
C CYS A 101 -14.09 -1.72 -10.43
N ARG A 102 -15.43 -1.69 -10.57
CA ARG A 102 -16.32 -2.33 -9.58
C ARG A 102 -16.06 -3.81 -9.41
N LEU A 103 -15.73 -4.52 -10.48
CA LEU A 103 -15.41 -5.94 -10.42
C LEU A 103 -14.19 -6.21 -9.54
N ILE A 104 -13.10 -5.48 -9.79
CA ILE A 104 -11.85 -5.60 -9.02
C ILE A 104 -12.07 -5.17 -7.56
N ALA A 105 -12.79 -4.08 -7.32
CA ALA A 105 -13.08 -3.59 -5.98
C ALA A 105 -13.90 -4.57 -5.13
N ARG A 106 -14.62 -5.49 -5.76
CA ARG A 106 -15.40 -6.55 -5.09
C ARG A 106 -14.60 -7.81 -4.79
N ILE A 107 -13.44 -8.01 -5.43
CA ILE A 107 -12.61 -9.21 -5.22
C ILE A 107 -11.71 -8.95 -4.02
N PRO A 108 -11.96 -9.62 -2.85
CA PRO A 108 -11.09 -9.49 -1.68
C PRO A 108 -9.63 -9.83 -2.02
N VAL A 109 -8.69 -9.21 -1.34
CA VAL A 109 -7.25 -9.36 -1.53
C VAL A 109 -6.76 -8.80 -2.86
N LEU A 110 -7.28 -9.24 -4.01
CA LEU A 110 -6.86 -8.75 -5.35
C LEU A 110 -6.96 -7.22 -5.46
N ARG A 111 -8.02 -6.63 -4.91
CA ARG A 111 -8.21 -5.17 -4.90
C ARG A 111 -7.07 -4.41 -4.25
N ASN A 112 -6.39 -4.99 -3.25
CA ASN A 112 -5.24 -4.37 -2.59
C ASN A 112 -4.02 -4.28 -3.52
N PHE A 113 -3.81 -5.27 -4.38
CA PHE A 113 -2.68 -5.30 -5.32
C PHE A 113 -2.84 -4.29 -6.45
N LEU A 114 -4.07 -3.96 -6.83
CA LEU A 114 -4.38 -3.15 -8.01
C LEU A 114 -4.89 -1.75 -7.65
N SER A 115 -4.95 -1.39 -6.36
CA SER A 115 -5.43 -0.09 -5.90
C SER A 115 -4.31 0.69 -5.25
N THR A 116 -4.14 1.95 -5.62
CA THR A 116 -3.13 2.83 -5.02
C THR A 116 -3.61 3.51 -3.75
N SER A 117 -4.92 3.55 -3.52
CA SER A 117 -5.51 4.08 -2.30
C SER A 117 -6.89 3.49 -2.05
N VAL A 118 -7.27 3.43 -0.79
CA VAL A 118 -8.64 3.16 -0.36
C VAL A 118 -9.08 4.24 0.63
N CYS A 119 -10.28 4.76 0.42
CA CYS A 119 -10.88 5.76 1.29
C CYS A 119 -12.06 5.16 2.04
N TYR A 120 -12.15 5.43 3.34
CA TYR A 120 -13.23 5.00 4.21
C TYR A 120 -13.92 6.19 4.86
N ILE A 121 -15.24 6.14 4.88
CA ILE A 121 -16.07 6.97 5.74
C ILE A 121 -16.57 6.07 6.86
N LEU A 122 -16.24 6.44 8.10
CA LEU A 122 -16.61 5.71 9.29
C LEU A 122 -17.67 6.48 10.08
N THR A 123 -18.51 5.76 10.79
CA THR A 123 -19.48 6.32 11.74
C THR A 123 -19.36 5.59 13.07
N PRO A 124 -19.62 6.27 14.23
CA PRO A 124 -19.76 5.58 15.50
C PRO A 124 -20.86 4.54 15.43
N GLY A 125 -20.58 3.36 15.96
CA GLY A 125 -21.48 2.23 15.90
C GLY A 125 -22.60 2.21 16.95
#